data_d4c74ed146803567d4e1be170135791a
#
_entry.id   d4c74ed146803567d4e1be170135791a
#
_cell.length_a   1.000
_cell.length_b   1.000
_cell.length_c   1.000
_cell.angle_alpha   90.00
_cell.angle_beta   90.00
_cell.angle_gamma   90.00
#
_symmetry.space_group_name_H-M   'P 1'
#
loop_
_entity.id
_entity.type
_entity.pdbx_description
1 polymer ?
#
loop_
_entity_poly.entity_id
_entity_poly.type
_entity_poly.pdbx_seq_one_letter_code
_entity_poly.pdbx_strand_id
1 'polypeptide(L)'
;LRQYERKLAFAREEHFRNERIVALGALAASTAHELGTPLSTIAVIAKELERRLDASPQLREMLQSLRTQVDVCKSSLTSLTHNSGAARIESCSLRAANDFIAETLTEWRAMRPDAKFIFSLESTAPPPSIIDEPTLKNALISVLNNAADVSPESIKVRTNWNNQQLSIEVIDAGPGLSDQNLRRAGNTPFSTKSSRQGLGIGLYLARATLERFGGSLTLAN
;
A
#
# COMPACT_ATOMS: atom_id res chain seq x y z
N LEU A 1 38.88 -12.68 6.10
CA LEU A 1 38.28 -12.29 7.37
C LEU A 1 37.30 -11.09 7.19
N ARG A 2 37.75 -9.91 6.76
CA ARG A 2 36.91 -8.70 6.62
C ARG A 2 35.68 -8.87 5.71
N GLN A 3 35.72 -9.70 4.67
CA GLN A 3 34.56 -9.99 3.82
C GLN A 3 33.51 -10.87 4.52
N TYR A 4 33.95 -11.84 5.31
CA TYR A 4 33.05 -12.68 6.10
C TYR A 4 32.35 -11.89 7.22
N GLU A 5 33.09 -11.00 7.89
CA GLU A 5 32.56 -10.11 8.92
C GLU A 5 31.49 -9.16 8.35
N ARG A 6 31.73 -8.59 7.17
CA ARG A 6 30.74 -7.75 6.47
C ARG A 6 29.47 -8.53 6.07
N LYS A 7 29.65 -9.76 5.53
CA LYS A 7 28.51 -10.62 5.20
C LYS A 7 27.71 -11.01 6.44
N LEU A 8 28.39 -11.32 7.54
CA LEU A 8 27.74 -11.66 8.80
C LEU A 8 27.01 -10.46 9.42
N ALA A 9 27.61 -9.28 9.38
CA ALA A 9 26.97 -8.04 9.84
C ALA A 9 25.73 -7.72 9.01
N PHE A 10 25.82 -7.82 7.68
CA PHE A 10 24.68 -7.63 6.79
C PHE A 10 23.56 -8.64 7.04
N ALA A 11 23.88 -9.92 7.16
CA ALA A 11 22.90 -10.97 7.46
C ALA A 11 22.21 -10.77 8.82
N ARG A 12 22.97 -10.30 9.84
CA ARG A 12 22.38 -9.95 11.15
C ARG A 12 21.46 -8.76 11.07
N GLU A 13 21.81 -7.73 10.33
CA GLU A 13 21.01 -6.53 10.15
C GLU A 13 19.70 -6.85 9.40
N GLU A 14 19.77 -7.69 8.35
CA GLU A 14 18.59 -8.22 7.68
C GLU A 14 17.70 -9.07 8.61
N HIS A 15 18.30 -9.93 9.43
CA HIS A 15 17.55 -10.75 10.38
C HIS A 15 16.82 -9.87 11.41
N PHE A 16 17.48 -8.90 12.01
CA PHE A 16 16.87 -7.97 12.95
C PHE A 16 15.78 -7.11 12.29
N ARG A 17 15.96 -6.71 11.02
CA ARG A 17 14.96 -5.97 10.25
C ARG A 17 13.72 -6.84 10.01
N ASN A 18 13.90 -8.09 9.63
CA ASN A 18 12.81 -9.04 9.41
C ASN A 18 12.07 -9.37 10.72
N GLU A 19 12.77 -9.59 11.83
CA GLU A 19 12.14 -9.78 13.13
C GLU A 19 11.28 -8.58 13.56
N ARG A 20 11.77 -7.35 13.34
CA ARG A 20 10.99 -6.14 13.64
C ARG A 20 9.74 -6.04 12.76
N ILE A 21 9.81 -6.40 11.48
CA ILE A 21 8.67 -6.40 10.58
C ILE A 21 7.65 -7.43 11.03
N VAL A 22 8.08 -8.65 11.37
CA VAL A 22 7.20 -9.72 11.88
C VAL A 22 6.56 -9.32 13.21
N ALA A 23 7.33 -8.76 14.14
CA ALA A 23 6.80 -8.31 15.44
C ALA A 23 5.80 -7.15 15.28
N LEU A 24 6.13 -6.17 14.44
CA LEU A 24 5.23 -5.05 14.12
C LEU A 24 3.95 -5.56 13.46
N GLY A 25 4.05 -6.58 12.64
CA GLY A 25 2.95 -7.20 11.98
C GLY A 25 2.03 -8.00 12.88
N ALA A 26 2.58 -8.76 13.79
CA ALA A 26 1.80 -9.49 14.79
C ALA A 26 1.05 -8.50 15.70
N LEU A 27 1.71 -7.41 16.12
CA LEU A 27 1.10 -6.34 16.91
C LEU A 27 -0.01 -5.63 16.11
N ALA A 28 0.23 -5.33 14.83
CA ALA A 28 -0.74 -4.71 13.96
C ALA A 28 -1.97 -5.61 13.75
N ALA A 29 -1.78 -6.91 13.58
CA ALA A 29 -2.87 -7.88 13.42
C ALA A 29 -3.75 -7.95 14.68
N SER A 30 -3.16 -8.02 15.86
CA SER A 30 -3.90 -7.99 17.13
C SER A 30 -4.66 -6.67 17.30
N THR A 31 -3.97 -5.54 17.09
CA THR A 31 -4.58 -4.21 17.20
C THR A 31 -5.69 -3.99 16.18
N ALA A 32 -5.53 -4.48 14.95
CA ALA A 32 -6.57 -4.37 13.92
C ALA A 32 -7.81 -5.20 14.26
N HIS A 33 -7.64 -6.36 14.84
CA HIS A 33 -8.77 -7.19 15.32
C HIS A 33 -9.50 -6.49 16.48
N GLU A 34 -8.76 -5.97 17.45
CA GLU A 34 -9.31 -5.26 18.61
C GLU A 34 -10.00 -3.93 18.24
N LEU A 35 -9.45 -3.18 17.29
CA LEU A 35 -10.04 -1.93 16.82
C LEU A 35 -11.11 -2.13 15.74
N GLY A 36 -11.07 -3.21 15.00
CA GLY A 36 -12.06 -3.53 13.97
C GLY A 36 -13.46 -3.72 14.54
N THR A 37 -13.56 -4.31 15.74
CA THR A 37 -14.84 -4.52 16.44
C THR A 37 -15.53 -3.20 16.82
N PRO A 38 -14.90 -2.26 17.56
CA PRO A 38 -15.54 -1.00 17.91
C PRO A 38 -15.82 -0.13 16.68
N LEU A 39 -14.95 -0.11 15.68
CA LEU A 39 -15.19 0.59 14.44
C LEU A 39 -16.41 0.04 13.69
N SER A 40 -16.59 -1.28 13.66
CA SER A 40 -17.78 -1.89 13.07
C SER A 40 -19.06 -1.52 13.83
N THR A 41 -19.00 -1.45 15.14
CA THR A 41 -20.12 -1.02 15.99
C THR A 41 -20.48 0.44 15.70
N ILE A 42 -19.48 1.33 15.59
CA ILE A 42 -19.72 2.76 15.25
C ILE A 42 -20.36 2.88 13.86
N ALA A 43 -19.89 2.11 12.87
CA ALA A 43 -20.49 2.13 11.52
C ALA A 43 -21.97 1.68 11.53
N VAL A 44 -22.28 0.62 12.31
CA VAL A 44 -23.66 0.12 12.45
C VAL A 44 -24.56 1.15 13.13
N ILE A 45 -24.10 1.77 14.22
CA ILE A 45 -24.85 2.81 14.94
C ILE A 45 -25.10 4.02 14.02
N ALA A 46 -24.07 4.49 13.29
CA ALA A 46 -24.21 5.60 12.36
C ALA A 46 -25.25 5.30 11.27
N LYS A 47 -25.22 4.08 10.70
CA LYS A 47 -26.19 3.61 9.70
C LYS A 47 -27.62 3.53 10.28
N GLU A 48 -27.76 3.06 11.50
CA GLU A 48 -29.06 2.95 12.15
C GLU A 48 -29.64 4.33 12.50
N LEU A 49 -28.82 5.27 12.94
CA LEU A 49 -29.23 6.65 13.14
C LEU A 49 -29.68 7.31 11.84
N GLU A 50 -28.95 7.07 10.73
CA GLU A 50 -29.32 7.57 9.40
C GLU A 50 -30.69 7.04 8.93
N ARG A 51 -31.05 5.79 9.32
CA ARG A 51 -32.34 5.17 8.97
C ARG A 51 -33.50 5.60 9.85
N ARG A 52 -33.25 5.86 11.13
CA ARG A 52 -34.32 6.12 12.13
C ARG A 52 -34.66 7.58 12.27
N LEU A 53 -33.77 8.47 11.92
CA LEU A 53 -33.99 9.89 12.05
C LEU A 53 -34.54 10.46 10.72
N ASP A 54 -35.64 11.23 10.81
CA ASP A 54 -35.95 12.28 9.84
C ASP A 54 -34.86 13.37 9.95
N ALA A 55 -33.65 12.96 9.64
CA ALA A 55 -32.45 13.73 9.86
C ALA A 55 -32.45 14.96 8.96
N SER A 56 -32.18 16.10 9.55
CA SER A 56 -31.84 17.30 8.78
C SER A 56 -30.72 17.00 7.78
N PRO A 57 -30.69 17.68 6.63
CA PRO A 57 -29.59 17.47 5.65
C PRO A 57 -28.22 17.55 6.27
N GLN A 58 -28.00 18.44 7.23
CA GLN A 58 -26.73 18.59 7.95
C GLN A 58 -26.38 17.36 8.79
N LEU A 59 -27.36 16.75 9.47
CA LEU A 59 -27.10 15.56 10.28
C LEU A 59 -26.80 14.34 9.40
N ARG A 60 -27.42 14.21 8.23
CA ARG A 60 -27.07 13.16 7.24
C ARG A 60 -25.64 13.32 6.75
N GLU A 61 -25.22 14.52 6.41
CA GLU A 61 -23.85 14.82 5.97
C GLU A 61 -22.82 14.46 7.06
N MET A 62 -23.13 14.80 8.32
CA MET A 62 -22.27 14.42 9.45
C MET A 62 -22.17 12.90 9.65
N LEU A 63 -23.28 12.17 9.55
CA LEU A 63 -23.28 10.70 9.68
C LEU A 63 -22.53 10.04 8.51
N GLN A 64 -22.69 10.54 7.30
CA GLN A 64 -21.95 10.07 6.14
C GLN A 64 -20.45 10.34 6.26
N SER A 65 -20.07 11.52 6.75
CA SER A 65 -18.68 11.85 7.04
C SER A 65 -18.08 10.93 8.09
N LEU A 66 -18.81 10.64 9.18
CA LEU A 66 -18.40 9.72 10.21
C LEU A 66 -18.19 8.29 9.67
N ARG A 67 -19.09 7.79 8.84
CA ARG A 67 -18.92 6.48 8.17
C ARG A 67 -17.67 6.44 7.30
N THR A 68 -17.46 7.48 6.50
CA THR A 68 -16.26 7.60 5.68
C THR A 68 -14.98 7.54 6.53
N GLN A 69 -14.94 8.20 7.69
CA GLN A 69 -13.81 8.14 8.60
C GLN A 69 -13.61 6.74 9.20
N VAL A 70 -14.68 6.04 9.54
CA VAL A 70 -14.61 4.65 10.03
C VAL A 70 -14.04 3.73 8.95
N ASP A 71 -14.46 3.90 7.70
CA ASP A 71 -13.95 3.09 6.58
C ASP A 71 -12.46 3.39 6.29
N VAL A 72 -12.04 4.64 6.41
CA VAL A 72 -10.61 5.02 6.36
C VAL A 72 -9.80 4.37 7.48
N CYS A 73 -10.31 4.36 8.71
CA CYS A 73 -9.65 3.68 9.83
C CYS A 73 -9.54 2.16 9.60
N LYS A 74 -10.61 1.52 9.11
CA LYS A 74 -10.61 0.09 8.78
C LYS A 74 -9.60 -0.24 7.68
N SER A 75 -9.57 0.53 6.60
CA SER A 75 -8.62 0.31 5.51
C SER A 75 -7.17 0.50 5.96
N SER A 76 -6.90 1.48 6.81
CA SER A 76 -5.58 1.70 7.41
C SER A 76 -5.14 0.52 8.29
N LEU A 77 -6.04 0.00 9.12
CA LEU A 77 -5.78 -1.18 9.95
C LEU A 77 -5.55 -2.43 9.09
N THR A 78 -6.37 -2.64 8.07
CA THR A 78 -6.21 -3.76 7.13
C THR A 78 -4.87 -3.67 6.40
N SER A 79 -4.45 -2.50 5.97
CA SER A 79 -3.14 -2.29 5.34
C SER A 79 -1.98 -2.64 6.29
N LEU A 80 -2.10 -2.35 7.58
CA LEU A 80 -1.11 -2.73 8.58
C LEU A 80 -1.02 -4.26 8.78
N THR A 81 -2.15 -4.96 8.77
CA THR A 81 -2.19 -6.42 8.97
C THR A 81 -1.74 -7.20 7.74
N HIS A 82 -2.17 -6.81 6.55
CA HIS A 82 -1.78 -7.47 5.30
C HIS A 82 -0.27 -7.38 5.02
N ASN A 83 0.35 -6.29 5.42
CA ASN A 83 1.79 -6.09 5.21
C ASN A 83 2.68 -6.83 6.23
N SER A 84 2.09 -7.48 7.23
CA SER A 84 2.83 -8.12 8.32
C SER A 84 3.19 -9.59 8.12
N GLY A 85 2.94 -10.15 6.95
CA GLY A 85 3.55 -11.42 6.53
C GLY A 85 3.10 -12.68 7.28
N ALA A 86 2.01 -12.64 8.03
CA ALA A 86 1.41 -13.82 8.64
C ALA A 86 0.51 -14.63 7.67
N ALA A 87 0.52 -14.30 6.38
CA ALA A 87 -0.22 -15.03 5.37
C ALA A 87 0.53 -16.29 4.93
N ARG A 88 -0.10 -17.41 5.17
CA ARG A 88 0.23 -18.77 4.77
C ARG A 88 0.86 -18.85 3.37
N ILE A 89 2.02 -19.50 3.32
CA ILE A 89 2.63 -20.07 2.12
C ILE A 89 1.83 -21.35 1.73
N GLU A 90 0.54 -21.24 1.56
CA GLU A 90 -0.30 -22.31 1.03
C GLU A 90 -0.88 -21.83 -0.29
N SER A 91 -0.29 -22.33 -1.40
CA SER A 91 -0.67 -22.10 -2.80
C SER A 91 -0.33 -20.72 -3.39
N CYS A 92 0.95 -20.38 -3.52
CA CYS A 92 1.34 -19.31 -4.45
C CYS A 92 1.08 -19.78 -5.88
N SER A 93 0.03 -19.27 -6.53
CA SER A 93 -0.18 -19.45 -7.97
C SER A 93 0.71 -18.48 -8.74
N LEU A 94 1.23 -18.95 -9.88
CA LEU A 94 1.90 -18.04 -10.82
C LEU A 94 0.84 -17.45 -11.75
N ARG A 95 0.98 -16.17 -12.02
CA ARG A 95 0.08 -15.40 -12.88
C ARG A 95 0.88 -14.54 -13.85
N ALA A 96 0.35 -14.29 -15.04
CA ALA A 96 0.96 -13.35 -15.96
C ALA A 96 0.95 -11.93 -15.39
N ALA A 97 2.08 -11.23 -15.49
CA ALA A 97 2.26 -9.92 -14.89
C ALA A 97 1.26 -8.87 -15.39
N ASN A 98 0.94 -8.89 -16.68
CA ASN A 98 -0.06 -8.02 -17.29
C ASN A 98 -1.44 -8.18 -16.64
N ASP A 99 -1.86 -9.43 -16.37
CA ASP A 99 -3.17 -9.73 -15.79
C ASP A 99 -3.24 -9.29 -14.32
N PHE A 100 -2.17 -9.55 -13.57
CA PHE A 100 -2.04 -9.09 -12.18
C PHE A 100 -2.12 -7.56 -12.07
N ILE A 101 -1.39 -6.84 -12.94
CA ILE A 101 -1.38 -5.38 -12.94
C ILE A 101 -2.73 -4.82 -13.37
N ALA A 102 -3.32 -5.34 -14.44
CA ALA A 102 -4.62 -4.89 -14.94
C ALA A 102 -5.74 -5.06 -13.91
N GLU A 103 -5.77 -6.21 -13.21
CA GLU A 103 -6.73 -6.43 -12.12
C GLU A 103 -6.48 -5.48 -10.96
N THR A 104 -5.23 -5.31 -10.54
CA THR A 104 -4.87 -4.38 -9.45
C THR A 104 -5.31 -2.96 -9.76
N LEU A 105 -5.08 -2.48 -11.00
CA LEU A 105 -5.50 -1.15 -11.43
C LEU A 105 -7.02 -1.02 -11.50
N THR A 106 -7.73 -2.08 -11.89
CA THR A 106 -9.20 -2.12 -11.93
C THR A 106 -9.78 -2.01 -10.52
N GLU A 107 -9.27 -2.80 -9.57
CA GLU A 107 -9.68 -2.75 -8.17
C GLU A 107 -9.35 -1.38 -7.54
N TRP A 108 -8.15 -0.87 -7.81
CA TRP A 108 -7.75 0.44 -7.29
C TRP A 108 -8.61 1.58 -7.82
N ARG A 109 -8.98 1.55 -9.12
CA ARG A 109 -9.91 2.52 -9.72
C ARG A 109 -11.28 2.52 -9.03
N ALA A 110 -11.77 1.35 -8.63
CA ALA A 110 -13.03 1.25 -7.89
C ALA A 110 -12.95 1.87 -6.48
N MET A 111 -11.77 1.80 -5.84
CA MET A 111 -11.52 2.40 -4.53
C MET A 111 -11.25 3.92 -4.61
N ARG A 112 -10.70 4.40 -5.73
CA ARG A 112 -10.33 5.81 -5.96
C ARG A 112 -10.95 6.32 -7.27
N PRO A 113 -12.28 6.51 -7.32
CA PRO A 113 -12.96 6.99 -8.52
C PRO A 113 -12.59 8.45 -8.89
N ASP A 114 -12.06 9.19 -7.93
CA ASP A 114 -11.53 10.55 -8.08
C ASP A 114 -10.19 10.60 -8.83
N ALA A 115 -9.44 9.50 -8.86
CA ALA A 115 -8.14 9.46 -9.48
C ALA A 115 -8.22 9.20 -10.99
N LYS A 116 -7.54 10.05 -11.78
CA LYS A 116 -7.40 9.86 -13.23
C LYS A 116 -6.01 9.36 -13.55
N PHE A 117 -5.93 8.25 -14.26
CA PHE A 117 -4.65 7.69 -14.66
C PHE A 117 -4.64 7.19 -16.10
N ILE A 118 -3.45 7.18 -16.70
CA ILE A 118 -3.17 6.60 -18.01
C ILE A 118 -2.28 5.38 -17.76
N PHE A 119 -2.70 4.22 -18.26
CA PHE A 119 -1.89 3.01 -18.24
C PHE A 119 -1.28 2.75 -19.61
N SER A 120 0.01 2.47 -19.66
CA SER A 120 0.73 2.09 -20.86
C SER A 120 1.60 0.86 -20.63
N LEU A 121 1.52 -0.06 -21.58
CA LEU A 121 2.35 -1.24 -21.67
C LEU A 121 3.41 -1.03 -22.76
N GLU A 122 4.67 -0.99 -22.38
CA GLU A 122 5.77 -0.66 -23.31
C GLU A 122 6.50 -1.91 -23.84
N SER A 123 6.29 -3.08 -23.22
CA SER A 123 6.93 -4.32 -23.68
C SER A 123 6.13 -5.01 -24.76
N THR A 124 6.84 -5.50 -25.79
CA THR A 124 6.29 -6.39 -26.82
C THR A 124 6.59 -7.86 -26.57
N ALA A 125 7.43 -8.16 -25.57
CA ALA A 125 7.75 -9.54 -25.18
C ALA A 125 6.57 -10.19 -24.43
N PRO A 126 6.46 -11.52 -24.42
CA PRO A 126 5.47 -12.22 -23.60
C PRO A 126 5.60 -11.80 -22.11
N PRO A 127 4.47 -11.63 -21.40
CA PRO A 127 4.49 -11.21 -20.01
C PRO A 127 5.16 -12.29 -19.12
N PRO A 128 6.03 -11.90 -18.19
CA PRO A 128 6.61 -12.83 -17.24
C PRO A 128 5.54 -13.33 -16.26
N SER A 129 5.74 -14.54 -15.73
CA SER A 129 4.93 -15.04 -14.62
C SER A 129 5.46 -14.48 -13.31
N ILE A 130 4.57 -13.94 -12.49
CA ILE A 130 4.86 -13.46 -11.15
C ILE A 130 4.02 -14.23 -10.13
N ILE A 131 4.43 -14.18 -8.88
CA ILE A 131 3.67 -14.76 -7.77
C ILE A 131 2.41 -13.93 -7.56
N ASP A 132 1.22 -14.56 -7.66
CA ASP A 132 -0.06 -13.93 -7.35
C ASP A 132 -0.25 -13.91 -5.83
N GLU A 133 0.22 -12.82 -5.21
CA GLU A 133 0.26 -12.70 -3.77
C GLU A 133 -0.36 -11.36 -3.33
N PRO A 134 -1.35 -11.38 -2.41
CA PRO A 134 -2.08 -10.19 -1.99
C PRO A 134 -1.19 -9.06 -1.45
N THR A 135 -0.05 -9.38 -0.83
CA THR A 135 0.87 -8.36 -0.31
C THR A 135 1.58 -7.60 -1.42
N LEU A 136 1.88 -8.22 -2.57
CA LEU A 136 2.39 -7.53 -3.76
C LEU A 136 1.35 -6.59 -4.36
N LYS A 137 0.08 -7.03 -4.44
CA LYS A 137 -1.04 -6.19 -4.87
C LYS A 137 -1.15 -4.96 -3.96
N ASN A 138 -1.12 -5.14 -2.63
CA ASN A 138 -1.18 -4.05 -1.66
C ASN A 138 0.03 -3.11 -1.74
N ALA A 139 1.21 -3.62 -2.04
CA ALA A 139 2.39 -2.80 -2.25
C ALA A 139 2.19 -1.84 -3.45
N LEU A 140 1.68 -2.35 -4.57
CA LEU A 140 1.37 -1.55 -5.74
C LEU A 140 0.27 -0.52 -5.43
N ILE A 141 -0.82 -0.93 -4.77
CA ILE A 141 -1.89 -0.02 -4.33
C ILE A 141 -1.36 1.09 -3.42
N SER A 142 -0.42 0.80 -2.53
CA SER A 142 0.21 1.81 -1.66
C SER A 142 0.97 2.87 -2.44
N VAL A 143 1.69 2.47 -3.50
CA VAL A 143 2.38 3.40 -4.40
C VAL A 143 1.39 4.25 -5.19
N LEU A 144 0.33 3.62 -5.74
CA LEU A 144 -0.74 4.31 -6.48
C LEU A 144 -1.48 5.33 -5.60
N ASN A 145 -1.80 4.95 -4.36
CA ASN A 145 -2.42 5.87 -3.39
C ASN A 145 -1.52 7.06 -3.07
N ASN A 146 -0.21 6.84 -2.94
CA ASN A 146 0.71 7.94 -2.69
C ASN A 146 0.72 8.94 -3.85
N ALA A 147 0.73 8.47 -5.09
CA ALA A 147 0.63 9.30 -6.28
C ALA A 147 -0.72 10.04 -6.35
N ALA A 148 -1.84 9.36 -6.10
CA ALA A 148 -3.17 9.95 -6.12
C ALA A 148 -3.39 11.01 -5.03
N ASP A 149 -2.78 10.85 -3.89
CA ASP A 149 -2.90 11.81 -2.78
C ASP A 149 -2.22 13.16 -3.07
N VAL A 150 -1.23 13.19 -3.97
CA VAL A 150 -0.53 14.43 -4.37
C VAL A 150 -0.97 14.95 -5.73
N SER A 151 -1.43 14.09 -6.63
CA SER A 151 -1.82 14.44 -8.00
C SER A 151 -2.95 13.56 -8.53
N PRO A 152 -4.19 13.66 -8.00
CA PRO A 152 -5.29 12.77 -8.39
C PRO A 152 -5.70 12.89 -9.86
N GLU A 153 -5.46 14.04 -10.49
CA GLU A 153 -5.86 14.31 -11.88
C GLU A 153 -4.84 13.87 -12.92
N SER A 154 -3.62 13.51 -12.52
CA SER A 154 -2.51 13.28 -13.49
C SER A 154 -1.54 12.21 -13.02
N ILE A 155 -1.96 10.95 -13.16
CA ILE A 155 -1.13 9.79 -12.84
C ILE A 155 -0.84 9.03 -14.13
N LYS A 156 0.41 8.61 -14.31
CA LYS A 156 0.80 7.72 -15.40
C LYS A 156 1.38 6.44 -14.82
N VAL A 157 0.88 5.30 -15.27
CA VAL A 157 1.40 3.99 -14.91
C VAL A 157 1.99 3.36 -16.15
N ARG A 158 3.30 3.15 -16.16
CA ARG A 158 4.02 2.49 -17.23
C ARG A 158 4.53 1.14 -16.78
N THR A 159 4.40 0.16 -17.62
CA THR A 159 4.89 -1.19 -17.33
C THR A 159 5.77 -1.65 -18.47
N ASN A 160 6.95 -2.11 -18.11
CA ASN A 160 7.92 -2.67 -19.04
C ASN A 160 8.57 -3.92 -18.43
N TRP A 161 8.93 -4.89 -19.27
CA TRP A 161 9.65 -6.08 -18.84
C TRP A 161 10.59 -6.61 -19.91
N ASN A 162 11.58 -7.33 -19.44
CA ASN A 162 12.47 -8.16 -20.23
C ASN A 162 12.63 -9.53 -19.55
N ASN A 163 13.55 -10.34 -20.02
CA ASN A 163 13.76 -11.70 -19.48
C ASN A 163 14.25 -11.75 -18.02
N GLN A 164 14.65 -10.62 -17.43
CA GLN A 164 15.27 -10.58 -16.10
C GLN A 164 14.50 -9.69 -15.12
N GLN A 165 13.72 -8.73 -15.60
CA GLN A 165 13.13 -7.71 -14.76
C GLN A 165 11.75 -7.27 -15.28
N LEU A 166 10.80 -7.13 -14.35
CA LEU A 166 9.55 -6.40 -14.51
C LEU A 166 9.71 -5.04 -13.83
N SER A 167 9.44 -3.96 -14.56
CA SER A 167 9.44 -2.58 -14.05
C SER A 167 8.03 -2.01 -14.13
N ILE A 168 7.58 -1.41 -13.05
CA ILE A 168 6.31 -0.66 -12.97
C ILE A 168 6.66 0.74 -12.50
N GLU A 169 6.44 1.73 -13.35
CA GLU A 169 6.64 3.14 -13.02
C GLU A 169 5.28 3.79 -12.74
N VAL A 170 5.17 4.43 -11.59
CA VAL A 170 4.02 5.28 -11.23
C VAL A 170 4.53 6.71 -11.17
N ILE A 171 4.04 7.54 -12.08
CA ILE A 171 4.47 8.93 -12.27
C ILE A 171 3.29 9.82 -11.89
N ASP A 172 3.52 10.72 -10.96
CA ASP A 172 2.59 11.77 -10.58
C ASP A 172 3.12 13.16 -11.00
N ALA A 173 2.26 14.16 -10.98
CA ALA A 173 2.61 15.55 -11.25
C ALA A 173 2.66 16.40 -9.97
N GLY A 174 2.95 15.76 -8.84
CA GLY A 174 3.06 16.41 -7.54
C GLY A 174 4.29 17.33 -7.43
N PRO A 175 4.46 18.01 -6.30
CA PRO A 175 5.55 18.96 -6.07
C PRO A 175 6.92 18.28 -5.90
N GLY A 176 6.98 16.95 -5.95
CA GLY A 176 8.18 16.18 -5.66
C GLY A 176 8.58 16.20 -4.18
N LEU A 177 9.73 15.64 -3.87
CA LEU A 177 10.29 15.55 -2.53
C LEU A 177 11.64 16.29 -2.48
N SER A 178 11.93 16.97 -1.37
CA SER A 178 13.28 17.45 -1.12
C SER A 178 14.28 16.30 -1.05
N ASP A 179 15.56 16.53 -1.38
CA ASP A 179 16.60 15.50 -1.35
C ASP A 179 16.69 14.77 0.00
N GLN A 180 16.44 15.47 1.08
CA GLN A 180 16.43 14.89 2.42
C GLN A 180 15.22 13.95 2.60
N ASN A 181 14.05 14.34 2.12
CA ASN A 181 12.83 13.56 2.20
C ASN A 181 12.86 12.37 1.25
N LEU A 182 13.43 12.54 0.06
CA LEU A 182 13.61 11.48 -0.94
C LEU A 182 14.46 10.32 -0.38
N ARG A 183 15.54 10.64 0.36
CA ARG A 183 16.38 9.63 1.03
C ARG A 183 15.68 8.91 2.17
N ARG A 184 14.70 9.51 2.81
CA ARG A 184 13.94 8.93 3.93
C ARG A 184 12.72 8.15 3.46
N ALA A 185 12.05 8.60 2.41
CA ALA A 185 10.83 8.01 1.90
C ALA A 185 11.07 6.54 1.49
N GLY A 186 10.23 5.65 1.97
CA GLY A 186 10.35 4.21 1.79
C GLY A 186 11.47 3.52 2.60
N ASN A 187 12.41 4.26 3.21
CA ASN A 187 13.47 3.69 4.06
C ASN A 187 13.11 3.69 5.55
N THR A 188 12.30 4.67 5.95
CA THR A 188 11.77 4.78 7.32
C THR A 188 10.31 5.19 7.25
N PRO A 189 9.49 4.87 8.26
CA PRO A 189 8.16 5.45 8.39
C PRO A 189 8.25 6.96 8.39
N PHE A 190 7.68 7.61 7.38
CA PHE A 190 7.80 9.05 7.18
C PHE A 190 6.62 9.59 6.38
N SER A 191 6.03 10.69 6.82
CA SER A 191 4.96 11.40 6.13
C SER A 191 5.24 12.89 6.12
N THR A 192 5.06 13.53 4.95
CA THR A 192 5.01 15.00 4.81
C THR A 192 3.59 15.53 4.95
N LYS A 193 2.59 14.64 5.00
CA LYS A 193 1.17 14.99 5.14
C LYS A 193 0.87 15.33 6.59
N SER A 194 -0.11 16.20 6.81
CA SER A 194 -0.57 16.50 8.17
C SER A 194 -0.98 15.21 8.90
N SER A 195 -0.80 15.14 10.21
CA SER A 195 -1.03 13.97 11.08
C SER A 195 -2.42 13.32 10.95
N ARG A 196 -3.34 13.93 10.21
CA ARG A 196 -4.69 13.40 9.92
C ARG A 196 -4.79 12.61 8.60
N GLN A 197 -3.77 12.64 7.72
CA GLN A 197 -3.86 12.11 6.36
C GLN A 197 -2.95 10.92 6.04
N GLY A 198 -2.21 10.39 6.98
CA GLY A 198 -1.43 9.16 6.76
C GLY A 198 -0.27 8.97 7.73
N LEU A 199 -0.06 7.72 8.14
CA LEU A 199 0.98 7.30 9.09
C LEU A 199 2.40 7.29 8.47
N GLY A 200 2.53 7.53 7.16
CA GLY A 200 3.81 7.46 6.45
C GLY A 200 4.41 6.07 6.34
N ILE A 201 3.61 5.04 6.55
CA ILE A 201 4.07 3.63 6.60
C ILE A 201 3.92 2.96 5.22
N GLY A 202 3.04 3.45 4.34
CA GLY A 202 2.67 2.79 3.08
C GLY A 202 3.86 2.48 2.16
N LEU A 203 4.69 3.47 1.83
CA LEU A 203 5.88 3.28 0.99
C LEU A 203 6.96 2.42 1.67
N TYR A 204 7.11 2.53 2.99
CA TYR A 204 8.03 1.70 3.77
C TYR A 204 7.64 0.22 3.69
N LEU A 205 6.35 -0.09 3.88
CA LEU A 205 5.84 -1.46 3.77
C LEU A 205 5.86 -1.98 2.34
N ALA A 206 5.53 -1.12 1.35
CA ALA A 206 5.64 -1.47 -0.06
C ALA A 206 7.08 -1.88 -0.42
N ARG A 207 8.07 -1.10 0.02
CA ARG A 207 9.50 -1.43 -0.18
C ARG A 207 9.85 -2.76 0.48
N ALA A 208 9.53 -2.95 1.76
CA ALA A 208 9.83 -4.18 2.49
C ALA A 208 9.19 -5.41 1.83
N THR A 209 7.96 -5.27 1.30
CA THR A 209 7.29 -6.33 0.55
C THR A 209 8.03 -6.65 -0.74
N LEU A 210 8.37 -5.63 -1.55
CA LEU A 210 9.09 -5.85 -2.81
C LEU A 210 10.45 -6.50 -2.58
N GLU A 211 11.23 -6.03 -1.59
CA GLU A 211 12.53 -6.61 -1.21
C GLU A 211 12.39 -8.10 -0.81
N ARG A 212 11.33 -8.47 -0.11
CA ARG A 212 11.04 -9.90 0.24
C ARG A 212 10.86 -10.78 -1.00
N PHE A 213 10.32 -10.24 -2.09
CA PHE A 213 10.16 -10.94 -3.37
C PHE A 213 11.31 -10.71 -4.35
N GLY A 214 12.45 -10.20 -3.88
CA GLY A 214 13.65 -9.97 -4.69
C GLY A 214 13.58 -8.74 -5.58
N GLY A 215 12.58 -7.87 -5.39
CA GLY A 215 12.42 -6.61 -6.10
C GLY A 215 12.99 -5.42 -5.33
N SER A 216 12.73 -4.22 -5.84
CA SER A 216 13.14 -2.96 -5.21
C SER A 216 12.11 -1.85 -5.47
N LEU A 217 12.09 -0.83 -4.62
CA LEU A 217 11.34 0.39 -4.82
C LEU A 217 12.31 1.57 -4.89
N THR A 218 12.28 2.29 -5.99
CA THR A 218 13.07 3.51 -6.19
C THR A 218 12.13 4.71 -6.32
N LEU A 219 12.45 5.80 -5.65
CA LEU A 219 11.74 7.07 -5.76
C LEU A 219 12.65 8.09 -6.43
N ALA A 220 12.09 8.86 -7.37
CA ALA A 220 12.75 9.93 -8.09
C ALA A 220 11.80 11.14 -8.20
N ASN A 221 12.38 12.34 -8.39
CA ASN A 221 11.64 13.56 -8.73
C ASN A 221 11.54 13.70 -10.24
#